data_9bf176b5ee2a5064f0741f1026a0733c
#
_entry.id   9bf176b5ee2a5064f0741f1026a0733c
#
_cell.length_a   1.000
_cell.length_b   1.000
_cell.length_c   1.000
_cell.angle_alpha   90.00
_cell.angle_beta   90.00
_cell.angle_gamma   90.00
#
_symmetry.space_group_name_H-M   'P 1'
#
loop_
_entity.id
_entity.type
_entity.pdbx_description
1 polymer ?
#
loop_
_entity_poly.entity_id
_entity_poly.type
_entity_poly.pdbx_seq_one_letter_code
_entity_poly.pdbx_strand_id
1 'polypeptide(L)'
;VAILTAAFFVASLIHVPIGPSSVHLVLNGLMGLLLGWPTFPAILIALFLQALLFQFGGITTLGVNAFNMALPAIICFYLFAYAVKGKNNLISMGAAFACGFLAILLGCFMVALSLAFTGDPFVGIAKVVVIAHLPVMIIEGLITLFSAGFLKKLKPELLEAIHAKR
;
A
#
# COMPACT_ATOMS: atom_id res chain seq x y z
N VAL A 1 3.97 -9.66 -11.32
CA VAL A 1 2.69 -9.07 -10.90
C VAL A 1 1.89 -10.08 -10.09
N ALA A 2 1.52 -11.27 -10.63
CA ALA A 2 0.60 -12.23 -9.99
C ALA A 2 0.99 -12.63 -8.55
N ILE A 3 2.26 -12.94 -8.28
CA ILE A 3 2.74 -13.31 -6.94
C ILE A 3 2.52 -12.17 -5.94
N LEU A 4 2.81 -10.93 -6.32
CA LEU A 4 2.59 -9.77 -5.45
C LEU A 4 1.11 -9.48 -5.25
N THR A 5 0.28 -9.68 -6.27
CA THR A 5 -1.18 -9.58 -6.15
C THR A 5 -1.72 -10.62 -5.17
N ALA A 6 -1.23 -11.86 -5.24
CA ALA A 6 -1.61 -12.93 -4.30
C ALA A 6 -1.13 -12.63 -2.87
N ALA A 7 0.11 -12.13 -2.71
CA ALA A 7 0.63 -11.72 -1.40
C ALA A 7 -0.19 -10.59 -0.78
N PHE A 8 -0.54 -9.57 -1.57
CA PHE A 8 -1.45 -8.50 -1.15
C PHE A 8 -2.82 -9.05 -0.74
N PHE A 9 -3.41 -9.91 -1.58
CA PHE A 9 -4.70 -10.53 -1.30
C PHE A 9 -4.70 -11.24 0.05
N VAL A 10 -3.69 -12.09 0.33
CA VAL A 10 -3.59 -12.84 1.59
C VAL A 10 -3.31 -11.91 2.77
N ALA A 11 -2.37 -10.97 2.63
CA ALA A 11 -2.00 -10.04 3.70
C ALA A 11 -3.19 -9.18 4.15
N SER A 12 -3.98 -8.71 3.21
CA SER A 12 -5.14 -7.86 3.49
C SER A 12 -6.36 -8.61 4.05
N LEU A 13 -6.36 -9.95 4.07
CA LEU A 13 -7.34 -10.75 4.82
C LEU A 13 -7.15 -10.62 6.34
N ILE A 14 -5.93 -10.29 6.79
CA ILE A 14 -5.65 -10.02 8.21
C ILE A 14 -6.09 -8.59 8.48
N HIS A 15 -7.31 -8.44 9.00
CA HIS A 15 -7.90 -7.12 9.26
C HIS A 15 -8.62 -7.06 10.61
N VAL A 16 -8.68 -5.84 11.16
CA VAL A 16 -9.46 -5.50 12.36
C VAL A 16 -10.52 -4.48 11.95
N PRO A 17 -11.81 -4.79 12.07
CA PRO A 17 -12.88 -3.87 11.72
C PRO A 17 -12.93 -2.69 12.70
N ILE A 18 -13.09 -1.47 12.18
CA ILE A 18 -13.26 -0.23 12.96
C ILE A 18 -14.43 0.55 12.35
N GLY A 19 -15.64 0.32 12.86
CA GLY A 19 -16.86 0.91 12.33
C GLY A 19 -17.07 0.56 10.85
N PRO A 20 -17.29 1.54 9.96
CA PRO A 20 -17.47 1.31 8.53
C PRO A 20 -16.14 1.08 7.78
N SER A 21 -15.01 1.14 8.46
CA SER A 21 -13.68 0.92 7.89
C SER A 21 -12.98 -0.24 8.59
N SER A 22 -11.79 -0.61 8.11
CA SER A 22 -10.95 -1.63 8.72
C SER A 22 -9.49 -1.25 8.68
N VAL A 23 -8.72 -1.76 9.64
CA VAL A 23 -7.25 -1.69 9.64
C VAL A 23 -6.72 -3.04 9.21
N HIS A 24 -5.89 -3.07 8.22
CA HIS A 24 -5.32 -4.31 7.68
C HIS A 24 -3.90 -4.08 7.17
N LEU A 25 -3.15 -5.17 7.04
CA LEU A 25 -1.85 -5.16 6.39
C LEU A 25 -2.07 -5.03 4.89
N VAL A 26 -1.46 -4.02 4.26
CA VAL A 26 -1.81 -3.63 2.88
C VAL A 26 -0.73 -4.00 1.88
N LEU A 27 0.54 -3.93 2.23
CA LEU A 27 1.70 -4.10 1.35
C LEU A 27 1.69 -3.17 0.12
N ASN A 28 0.88 -2.11 0.14
CA ASN A 28 0.72 -1.23 -1.02
C ASN A 28 2.01 -0.46 -1.33
N GLY A 29 2.79 -0.06 -0.31
CA GLY A 29 4.09 0.56 -0.49
C GLY A 29 5.09 -0.37 -1.18
N LEU A 30 5.15 -1.62 -0.77
CA LEU A 30 5.98 -2.66 -1.40
C LEU A 30 5.51 -2.94 -2.84
N MET A 31 4.20 -3.08 -3.05
CA MET A 31 3.63 -3.27 -4.39
C MET A 31 3.93 -2.08 -5.30
N GLY A 32 3.74 -0.87 -4.82
CA GLY A 32 4.08 0.35 -5.56
C GLY A 32 5.55 0.36 -5.96
N LEU A 33 6.44 0.12 -5.00
CA LEU A 33 7.89 0.10 -5.22
C LEU A 33 8.31 -0.93 -6.28
N LEU A 34 7.70 -2.12 -6.29
CA LEU A 34 8.08 -3.22 -7.17
C LEU A 34 7.33 -3.26 -8.51
N LEU A 35 6.13 -2.74 -8.57
CA LEU A 35 5.29 -2.82 -9.77
C LEU A 35 5.15 -1.48 -10.50
N GLY A 36 5.20 -0.35 -9.79
CA GLY A 36 4.86 0.95 -10.37
C GLY A 36 3.38 1.02 -10.80
N TRP A 37 3.10 1.41 -12.05
CA TRP A 37 1.74 1.50 -12.59
C TRP A 37 0.92 0.21 -12.54
N PRO A 38 1.45 -0.99 -12.83
CA PRO A 38 0.75 -2.26 -12.65
C PRO A 38 0.19 -2.53 -11.25
N THR A 39 0.57 -1.73 -10.25
CA THR A 39 -0.02 -1.78 -8.90
C THR A 39 -1.51 -1.52 -8.92
N PHE A 40 -2.00 -0.60 -9.76
CA PHE A 40 -3.42 -0.27 -9.82
C PHE A 40 -4.29 -1.47 -10.21
N PRO A 41 -4.10 -2.11 -11.39
CA PRO A 41 -4.88 -3.28 -11.75
C PRO A 41 -4.64 -4.47 -10.80
N ALA A 42 -3.44 -4.62 -10.23
CA ALA A 42 -3.15 -5.68 -9.27
C ALA A 42 -4.00 -5.54 -7.99
N ILE A 43 -4.04 -4.34 -7.40
CA ILE A 43 -4.88 -4.04 -6.23
C ILE A 43 -6.37 -4.18 -6.58
N LEU A 44 -6.80 -3.66 -7.73
CA LEU A 44 -8.19 -3.76 -8.15
C LEU A 44 -8.67 -5.21 -8.25
N ILE A 45 -7.87 -6.09 -8.87
CA ILE A 45 -8.17 -7.52 -8.98
C ILE A 45 -8.22 -8.18 -7.61
N ALA A 46 -7.27 -7.90 -6.73
CA ALA A 46 -7.23 -8.48 -5.40
C ALA A 46 -8.45 -8.05 -4.56
N LEU A 47 -8.80 -6.76 -4.57
CA LEU A 47 -9.98 -6.24 -3.87
C LEU A 47 -11.29 -6.78 -4.45
N PHE A 48 -11.37 -6.94 -5.77
CA PHE A 48 -12.51 -7.56 -6.42
C PHE A 48 -12.71 -9.01 -5.95
N LEU A 49 -11.63 -9.80 -5.91
CA LEU A 49 -11.68 -11.17 -5.40
C LEU A 49 -12.07 -11.21 -3.91
N GLN A 50 -11.60 -10.27 -3.09
CA GLN A 50 -12.00 -10.16 -1.68
C GLN A 50 -13.48 -9.83 -1.53
N ALA A 51 -13.98 -8.89 -2.33
CA ALA A 51 -15.41 -8.56 -2.31
C ALA A 51 -16.28 -9.74 -2.74
N LEU A 52 -15.82 -10.52 -3.73
CA LEU A 52 -16.56 -11.68 -4.25
C LEU A 52 -16.53 -12.88 -3.31
N LEU A 53 -15.35 -13.21 -2.76
CA LEU A 53 -15.16 -14.43 -1.97
C LEU A 53 -15.46 -14.26 -0.49
N PHE A 54 -15.20 -13.08 0.07
CA PHE A 54 -15.26 -12.81 1.50
C PHE A 54 -16.22 -11.68 1.87
N GLN A 55 -16.82 -11.01 0.89
CA GLN A 55 -17.68 -9.84 1.07
C GLN A 55 -16.97 -8.64 1.76
N PHE A 56 -15.64 -8.59 1.67
CA PHE A 56 -14.85 -7.49 2.24
C PHE A 56 -14.82 -6.29 1.31
N GLY A 57 -14.98 -5.10 1.87
CA GLY A 57 -14.92 -3.82 1.16
C GLY A 57 -16.12 -3.50 0.26
N GLY A 58 -16.90 -4.51 -0.14
CA GLY A 58 -18.10 -4.33 -0.99
C GLY A 58 -17.78 -3.99 -2.45
N ILE A 59 -18.64 -4.46 -3.37
CA ILE A 59 -18.50 -4.21 -4.83
C ILE A 59 -18.79 -2.74 -5.14
N THR A 60 -19.69 -2.10 -4.42
CA THR A 60 -20.10 -0.71 -4.64
C THR A 60 -18.99 0.29 -4.32
N THR A 61 -18.12 -0.03 -3.36
CA THR A 61 -16.99 0.82 -2.95
C THR A 61 -15.67 0.41 -3.58
N LEU A 62 -15.67 -0.62 -4.43
CA LEU A 62 -14.46 -1.21 -5.02
C LEU A 62 -13.57 -0.16 -5.71
N GLY A 63 -14.16 0.74 -6.50
CA GLY A 63 -13.42 1.77 -7.22
C GLY A 63 -12.72 2.76 -6.28
N VAL A 64 -13.43 3.24 -5.26
CA VAL A 64 -12.88 4.17 -4.26
C VAL A 64 -11.79 3.48 -3.44
N ASN A 65 -12.01 2.23 -3.00
CA ASN A 65 -11.02 1.47 -2.25
C ASN A 65 -9.76 1.22 -3.09
N ALA A 66 -9.90 0.80 -4.33
CA ALA A 66 -8.77 0.59 -5.24
C ALA A 66 -7.99 1.90 -5.46
N PHE A 67 -8.68 3.02 -5.66
CA PHE A 67 -8.06 4.31 -5.85
C PHE A 67 -7.32 4.78 -4.59
N ASN A 68 -7.96 4.68 -3.41
CA ASN A 68 -7.38 5.10 -2.13
C ASN A 68 -6.12 4.28 -1.75
N MET A 69 -5.98 3.06 -2.26
CA MET A 69 -4.83 2.20 -1.99
C MET A 69 -3.76 2.26 -3.08
N ALA A 70 -4.15 2.28 -4.35
CA ALA A 70 -3.21 2.24 -5.45
C ALA A 70 -2.56 3.59 -5.75
N LEU A 71 -3.28 4.70 -5.65
CA LEU A 71 -2.72 6.02 -5.94
C LEU A 71 -1.57 6.38 -4.99
N PRO A 72 -1.67 6.24 -3.65
CA PRO A 72 -0.54 6.43 -2.75
C PRO A 72 0.66 5.55 -3.07
N ALA A 73 0.43 4.28 -3.41
CA ALA A 73 1.48 3.35 -3.80
C ALA A 73 2.25 3.82 -5.03
N ILE A 74 1.54 4.30 -6.05
CA ILE A 74 2.13 4.84 -7.29
C ILE A 74 2.88 6.14 -7.00
N ILE A 75 2.34 7.05 -6.20
CA ILE A 75 3.02 8.28 -5.79
C ILE A 75 4.34 7.94 -5.10
N CYS A 76 4.32 7.02 -4.12
CA CYS A 76 5.50 6.58 -3.40
C CYS A 76 6.53 5.91 -4.32
N PHE A 77 6.11 5.18 -5.35
CA PHE A 77 7.01 4.67 -6.38
C PHE A 77 7.80 5.80 -7.05
N TYR A 78 7.14 6.85 -7.51
CA TYR A 78 7.84 7.96 -8.17
C TYR A 78 8.78 8.73 -7.24
N LEU A 79 8.43 8.84 -5.95
CA LEU A 79 9.24 9.56 -4.96
C LEU A 79 10.47 8.76 -4.53
N PHE A 80 10.33 7.45 -4.31
CA PHE A 80 11.34 6.66 -3.60
C PHE A 80 12.08 5.63 -4.44
N ALA A 81 11.53 5.17 -5.57
CA ALA A 81 12.13 4.10 -6.35
C ALA A 81 13.56 4.40 -6.81
N TYR A 82 13.88 5.66 -7.13
CA TYR A 82 15.24 6.07 -7.49
C TYR A 82 16.20 5.98 -6.29
N ALA A 83 15.78 6.45 -5.11
CA ALA A 83 16.59 6.43 -3.90
C ALA A 83 16.85 5.01 -3.40
N VAL A 84 15.85 4.11 -3.51
CA VAL A 84 15.96 2.70 -3.12
C VAL A 84 17.03 1.98 -3.93
N LYS A 85 17.23 2.32 -5.19
CA LYS A 85 18.29 1.77 -6.06
C LYS A 85 19.68 2.33 -5.80
N GLY A 86 19.76 3.45 -5.13
CA GLY A 86 21.01 4.16 -4.87
C GLY A 86 22.09 3.23 -4.30
N LYS A 87 23.36 3.53 -4.57
CA LYS A 87 24.51 2.75 -4.08
C LYS A 87 24.67 2.85 -2.56
N ASN A 88 24.24 3.95 -1.95
CA ASN A 88 24.30 4.13 -0.50
C ASN A 88 23.20 3.31 0.18
N ASN A 89 23.60 2.27 0.91
CA ASN A 89 22.66 1.35 1.57
C ASN A 89 21.79 2.06 2.62
N LEU A 90 22.32 3.01 3.37
CA LEU A 90 21.56 3.71 4.40
C LEU A 90 20.42 4.54 3.79
N ILE A 91 20.72 5.30 2.73
CA ILE A 91 19.72 6.08 2.00
C ILE A 91 18.69 5.15 1.35
N SER A 92 19.14 4.06 0.74
CA SER A 92 18.27 3.07 0.08
C SER A 92 17.29 2.42 1.07
N MET A 93 17.78 2.02 2.23
CA MET A 93 16.92 1.41 3.26
C MET A 93 15.97 2.44 3.88
N GLY A 94 16.45 3.66 4.17
CA GLY A 94 15.60 4.75 4.65
C GLY A 94 14.49 5.11 3.65
N ALA A 95 14.81 5.15 2.35
CA ALA A 95 13.83 5.40 1.29
C ALA A 95 12.81 4.26 1.17
N ALA A 96 13.23 3.00 1.34
CA ALA A 96 12.32 1.86 1.31
C ALA A 96 11.36 1.88 2.51
N PHE A 97 11.86 2.19 3.72
CA PHE A 97 11.01 2.39 4.89
C PHE A 97 10.00 3.52 4.69
N ALA A 98 10.49 4.68 4.23
CA ALA A 98 9.66 5.85 3.98
C ALA A 98 8.59 5.56 2.91
N CYS A 99 8.91 4.77 1.89
CA CYS A 99 7.97 4.33 0.87
C CYS A 99 6.79 3.54 1.47
N GLY A 100 7.08 2.52 2.28
CA GLY A 100 6.05 1.72 2.95
C GLY A 100 5.22 2.55 3.93
N PHE A 101 5.88 3.33 4.78
CA PHE A 101 5.23 4.19 5.77
C PHE A 101 4.31 5.24 5.13
N LEU A 102 4.82 5.99 4.15
CA LEU A 102 4.08 7.08 3.51
C LEU A 102 2.96 6.57 2.60
N ALA A 103 3.11 5.39 1.99
CA ALA A 103 2.03 4.79 1.22
C ALA A 103 0.79 4.53 2.09
N ILE A 104 0.97 4.04 3.32
CA ILE A 104 -0.13 3.85 4.27
C ILE A 104 -0.65 5.20 4.78
N LEU A 105 0.23 6.12 5.14
CA LEU A 105 -0.18 7.45 5.63
C LEU A 105 -1.04 8.19 4.60
N LEU A 106 -0.61 8.23 3.34
CA LEU A 106 -1.37 8.85 2.25
C LEU A 106 -2.68 8.10 1.98
N GLY A 107 -2.67 6.76 2.04
CA GLY A 107 -3.88 5.96 1.91
C GLY A 107 -4.88 6.26 3.02
N CYS A 108 -4.44 6.33 4.27
CA CYS A 108 -5.29 6.73 5.41
C CYS A 108 -5.85 8.14 5.23
N PHE A 109 -5.04 9.08 4.73
CA PHE A 109 -5.51 10.43 4.45
C PHE A 109 -6.60 10.43 3.38
N MET A 110 -6.45 9.66 2.31
CA MET A 110 -7.47 9.54 1.26
C MET A 110 -8.76 8.88 1.76
N VAL A 111 -8.66 7.84 2.59
CA VAL A 111 -9.83 7.22 3.25
C VAL A 111 -10.50 8.22 4.17
N ALA A 112 -9.74 8.94 5.00
CA ALA A 112 -10.27 9.96 5.90
C ALA A 112 -11.00 11.08 5.12
N LEU A 113 -10.42 11.51 3.99
CA LEU A 113 -11.02 12.49 3.10
C LEU A 113 -12.32 11.96 2.48
N SER A 114 -12.31 10.72 1.99
CA SER A 114 -13.50 10.06 1.42
C SER A 114 -14.63 9.98 2.46
N LEU A 115 -14.31 9.63 3.71
CA LEU A 115 -15.27 9.58 4.81
C LEU A 115 -15.80 10.97 5.17
N ALA A 116 -14.94 11.99 5.22
CA ALA A 116 -15.34 13.36 5.51
C ALA A 116 -16.32 13.91 4.46
N PHE A 117 -16.11 13.57 3.18
CA PHE A 117 -17.05 13.96 2.11
C PHE A 117 -18.40 13.21 2.16
N THR A 118 -18.47 12.11 2.92
CA THR A 118 -19.72 11.35 3.10
C THR A 118 -20.66 12.03 4.11
N GLY A 119 -20.14 12.85 5.00
CA GLY A 119 -20.90 13.66 5.95
C GLY A 119 -20.30 13.75 7.35
N ASP A 120 -20.76 14.70 8.14
CA ASP A 120 -20.26 15.01 9.49
C ASP A 120 -20.15 13.81 10.45
N PRO A 121 -21.08 12.84 10.47
CA PRO A 121 -20.98 11.69 11.37
C PRO A 121 -19.69 10.87 11.17
N PHE A 122 -19.08 10.92 9.98
CA PHE A 122 -17.90 10.13 9.64
C PHE A 122 -16.56 10.80 10.00
N VAL A 123 -16.56 12.08 10.36
CA VAL A 123 -15.33 12.81 10.72
C VAL A 123 -14.67 12.22 11.97
N GLY A 124 -15.46 11.80 12.96
CA GLY A 124 -14.95 11.11 14.15
C GLY A 124 -14.26 9.78 13.80
N ILE A 125 -14.88 9.00 12.92
CA ILE A 125 -14.37 7.72 12.44
C ILE A 125 -13.08 7.92 11.65
N ALA A 126 -13.00 8.94 10.80
CA ALA A 126 -11.80 9.28 10.05
C ALA A 126 -10.58 9.48 10.96
N LYS A 127 -10.73 10.18 12.09
CA LYS A 127 -9.66 10.36 13.09
C LYS A 127 -9.22 9.02 13.70
N VAL A 128 -10.18 8.18 14.08
CA VAL A 128 -9.89 6.87 14.67
C VAL A 128 -9.14 5.98 13.67
N VAL A 129 -9.54 5.98 12.41
CA VAL A 129 -8.88 5.22 11.34
C VAL A 129 -7.42 5.63 11.21
N VAL A 130 -7.10 6.92 11.16
CA VAL A 130 -5.71 7.40 11.06
C VAL A 130 -4.88 6.96 12.25
N ILE A 131 -5.40 7.12 13.48
CA ILE A 131 -4.68 6.74 14.71
C ILE A 131 -4.43 5.23 14.74
N ALA A 132 -5.43 4.43 14.40
CA ALA A 132 -5.35 2.97 14.41
C ALA A 132 -4.38 2.41 13.35
N HIS A 133 -4.09 3.18 12.29
CA HIS A 133 -3.10 2.78 11.28
C HIS A 133 -1.65 3.15 11.63
N LEU A 134 -1.40 3.91 12.71
CA LEU A 134 -0.02 4.27 13.10
C LEU A 134 0.89 3.04 13.31
N PRO A 135 0.47 1.98 14.02
CA PRO A 135 1.28 0.76 14.12
C PRO A 135 1.50 0.09 12.76
N VAL A 136 0.46 0.08 11.91
CA VAL A 136 0.54 -0.53 10.59
C VAL A 136 1.52 0.22 9.69
N MET A 137 1.55 1.55 9.74
CA MET A 137 2.53 2.37 8.99
C MET A 137 3.97 1.96 9.31
N ILE A 138 4.27 1.72 10.60
CA ILE A 138 5.61 1.29 11.03
C ILE A 138 5.91 -0.11 10.51
N ILE A 139 4.98 -1.05 10.66
CA ILE A 139 5.12 -2.43 10.20
C ILE A 139 5.32 -2.49 8.69
N GLU A 140 4.52 -1.76 7.93
CA GLU A 140 4.61 -1.67 6.46
C GLU A 140 5.94 -1.06 6.01
N GLY A 141 6.40 -0.01 6.71
CA GLY A 141 7.72 0.56 6.49
C GLY A 141 8.84 -0.47 6.70
N LEU A 142 8.78 -1.24 7.78
CA LEU A 142 9.74 -2.30 8.06
C LEU A 142 9.68 -3.43 7.03
N ILE A 143 8.50 -3.91 6.67
CA ILE A 143 8.33 -4.95 5.66
C ILE A 143 8.92 -4.49 4.33
N THR A 144 8.63 -3.26 3.90
CA THR A 144 9.15 -2.70 2.64
C THR A 144 10.66 -2.56 2.70
N LEU A 145 11.22 -2.09 3.82
CA LEU A 145 12.67 -1.98 4.05
C LEU A 145 13.36 -3.34 3.94
N PHE A 146 12.88 -4.35 4.68
CA PHE A 146 13.49 -5.68 4.67
C PHE A 146 13.36 -6.36 3.31
N SER A 147 12.19 -6.24 2.66
CA SER A 147 11.96 -6.80 1.32
C SER A 147 12.87 -6.15 0.28
N ALA A 148 12.99 -4.82 0.28
CA ALA A 148 13.87 -4.10 -0.63
C ALA A 148 15.34 -4.43 -0.38
N GLY A 149 15.78 -4.51 0.89
CA GLY A 149 17.13 -4.90 1.26
C GLY A 149 17.47 -6.32 0.83
N PHE A 150 16.54 -7.26 1.02
CA PHE A 150 16.68 -8.65 0.57
C PHE A 150 16.80 -8.74 -0.95
N LEU A 151 15.91 -8.06 -1.69
CA LEU A 151 15.95 -8.05 -3.15
C LEU A 151 17.23 -7.40 -3.68
N LYS A 152 17.68 -6.31 -3.07
CA LYS A 152 18.93 -5.63 -3.44
C LYS A 152 20.14 -6.53 -3.29
N LYS A 153 20.13 -7.43 -2.29
CA LYS A 153 21.24 -8.37 -2.03
C LYS A 153 21.21 -9.61 -2.93
N LEU A 154 20.03 -10.17 -3.20
CA LEU A 154 19.89 -11.45 -3.89
C LEU A 154 19.50 -11.33 -5.37
N LYS A 155 18.73 -10.31 -5.72
CA LYS A 155 18.17 -10.12 -7.08
C LYS A 155 18.11 -8.64 -7.46
N PRO A 156 19.26 -7.95 -7.55
CA PRO A 156 19.31 -6.52 -7.89
C PRO A 156 18.68 -6.22 -9.25
N GLU A 157 18.73 -7.17 -10.19
CA GLU A 157 18.09 -7.08 -11.49
C GLU A 157 16.57 -6.84 -11.43
N LEU A 158 15.88 -7.32 -10.39
CA LEU A 158 14.45 -7.07 -10.22
C LEU A 158 14.17 -5.60 -9.88
N LEU A 159 15.05 -4.98 -9.11
CA LEU A 159 14.95 -3.55 -8.82
C LEU A 159 15.33 -2.68 -10.02
N GLU A 160 16.22 -3.17 -10.90
CA GLU A 160 16.62 -2.49 -12.14
C GLU A 160 15.53 -2.57 -13.21
N ALA A 161 14.91 -3.74 -13.40
CA ALA A 161 13.86 -3.99 -14.39
C ALA A 161 12.61 -3.11 -14.19
N ILE A 162 12.36 -2.65 -12.96
CA ILE A 162 11.22 -1.78 -12.63
C ILE A 162 11.33 -0.41 -13.33
N HIS A 163 12.54 0.05 -13.65
CA HIS A 163 12.75 1.35 -14.28
C HIS A 163 12.88 1.32 -15.81
N ALA A 164 13.09 0.16 -16.38
CA ALA A 164 13.07 0.00 -17.84
C ALA A 164 11.65 0.19 -18.44
N LYS A 165 10.64 0.31 -17.56
CA LYS A 165 9.22 0.51 -17.93
C LYS A 165 8.70 1.93 -17.67
N ARG A 166 9.59 2.90 -17.49
CA ARG A 166 9.21 4.33 -17.49
C ARG A 166 8.95 4.86 -18.87
#